data_b55502b4931143fdab74c1534cd2293d
#
_entry.id   b55502b4931143fdab74c1534cd2293d
#
_cell.length_a   1.000
_cell.length_b   1.000
_cell.length_c   1.000
_cell.angle_alpha   90.00
_cell.angle_beta   90.00
_cell.angle_gamma   90.00
#
_symmetry.space_group_name_H-M   'P 1'
#
loop_
_entity.id
_entity.type
_entity.pdbx_description
1 polymer ?
#
loop_
_entity_poly.entity_id
_entity_poly.type
_entity_poly.pdbx_seq_one_letter_code
_entity_poly.pdbx_strand_id
1 'polypeptide(L)'
;LNNIHTLSDSFPQNLRKINIHADLFKDNIFFVGNQVSGFIDFFFSCTDTIIYDLATFVNAWFFSENKFIEENYVSFLRSYKESIELTPEEKSNFNFYLKVSAIRFFLTRIYDLNFNLEGDVKHKNPLEFFEIFKFHEKNNLQDFL
;
A
#
# COMPACT_ATOMS: atom_id res chain seq x y z
N LEU A 1 5.02 -0.09 19.80
CA LEU A 1 3.89 -0.99 20.13
C LEU A 1 2.59 -0.20 20.34
N ASN A 2 2.61 0.95 21.05
CA ASN A 2 1.39 1.74 21.30
C ASN A 2 0.68 2.15 19.99
N ASN A 3 1.41 2.53 18.94
CA ASN A 3 0.83 2.97 17.67
C ASN A 3 0.12 1.84 16.91
N ILE A 4 0.55 0.58 17.07
CA ILE A 4 -0.10 -0.57 16.43
C ILE A 4 -1.45 -0.89 17.10
N HIS A 5 -1.52 -0.83 18.43
CA HIS A 5 -2.78 -1.01 19.16
C HIS A 5 -3.78 0.08 18.79
N THR A 6 -3.35 1.35 18.71
CA THR A 6 -4.21 2.45 18.29
C THR A 6 -4.78 2.26 16.88
N LEU A 7 -3.98 1.74 15.93
CA LEU A 7 -4.45 1.41 14.59
C LEU A 7 -5.48 0.27 14.62
N SER A 8 -5.25 -0.78 15.43
CA SER A 8 -6.17 -1.91 15.57
C SER A 8 -7.56 -1.49 16.04
N ASP A 9 -7.63 -0.55 16.97
CA ASP A 9 -8.90 -0.09 17.55
C ASP A 9 -9.65 0.94 16.68
N SER A 10 -9.00 1.43 15.63
CA SER A 10 -9.48 2.55 14.81
C SER A 10 -9.95 2.15 13.41
N PHE A 11 -10.14 0.85 13.13
CA PHE A 11 -10.56 0.41 11.78
C PHE A 11 -11.94 0.96 11.40
N PRO A 12 -12.06 1.69 10.27
CA PRO A 12 -13.34 2.18 9.76
C PRO A 12 -14.29 1.04 9.41
N GLN A 13 -15.55 1.13 9.82
CA GLN A 13 -16.52 0.02 9.69
C GLN A 13 -17.35 0.05 8.41
N ASN A 14 -17.58 1.20 7.81
CA ASN A 14 -18.59 1.39 6.76
C ASN A 14 -18.01 1.77 5.39
N LEU A 15 -16.78 1.34 5.09
CA LEU A 15 -16.19 1.58 3.78
C LEU A 15 -16.71 0.59 2.74
N ARG A 16 -16.84 1.06 1.50
CA ARG A 16 -17.20 0.22 0.35
C ARG A 16 -16.20 -0.92 0.18
N LYS A 17 -16.70 -2.15 0.06
CA LYS A 17 -15.89 -3.34 -0.15
C LYS A 17 -16.01 -3.83 -1.59
N ILE A 18 -14.88 -4.15 -2.18
CA ILE A 18 -14.74 -4.73 -3.52
C ILE A 18 -13.71 -5.86 -3.48
N ASN A 19 -13.58 -6.60 -4.56
CA ASN A 19 -12.47 -7.52 -4.71
C ASN A 19 -11.20 -6.73 -5.05
N ILE A 20 -10.19 -6.85 -4.22
CA ILE A 20 -8.90 -6.17 -4.34
C ILE A 20 -7.77 -7.18 -4.53
N HIS A 21 -6.64 -6.73 -5.06
CA HIS A 21 -5.43 -7.54 -5.20
C HIS A 21 -4.65 -7.66 -3.89
N ALA A 22 -4.58 -6.58 -3.12
CA ALA A 22 -3.91 -6.44 -1.82
C ALA A 22 -2.38 -6.65 -1.81
N ASP A 23 -1.74 -6.79 -3.00
CA ASP A 23 -0.29 -6.98 -3.15
C ASP A 23 0.26 -6.40 -4.47
N LEU A 24 -0.22 -5.20 -4.88
CA LEU A 24 0.16 -4.55 -6.15
C LEU A 24 1.57 -3.93 -6.10
N PHE A 25 2.58 -4.80 -6.00
CA PHE A 25 3.99 -4.45 -6.10
C PHE A 25 4.47 -4.43 -7.56
N LYS A 26 5.66 -3.84 -7.77
CA LYS A 26 6.28 -3.72 -9.12
C LYS A 26 6.54 -5.07 -9.77
N ASP A 27 6.86 -6.09 -8.98
CA ASP A 27 7.10 -7.47 -9.39
C ASP A 27 5.80 -8.24 -9.76
N ASN A 28 4.62 -7.72 -9.39
CA ASN A 28 3.32 -8.33 -9.69
C ASN A 28 2.59 -7.69 -10.89
N ILE A 29 3.22 -6.72 -11.57
CA ILE A 29 2.64 -6.03 -12.73
C ILE A 29 3.58 -6.17 -13.92
N PHE A 30 3.08 -6.72 -15.02
CA PHE A 30 3.83 -6.88 -16.27
C PHE A 30 3.55 -5.76 -17.25
N PHE A 31 4.59 -5.35 -17.96
CA PHE A 31 4.52 -4.35 -19.01
C PHE A 31 5.06 -4.91 -20.32
N VAL A 32 4.44 -4.48 -21.44
CA VAL A 32 4.98 -4.63 -22.79
C VAL A 32 5.15 -3.21 -23.34
N GLY A 33 6.40 -2.80 -23.51
CA GLY A 33 6.71 -1.39 -23.74
C GLY A 33 6.22 -0.54 -22.56
N ASN A 34 5.36 0.44 -22.84
CA ASN A 34 4.79 1.35 -21.84
C ASN A 34 3.35 0.99 -21.43
N GLN A 35 2.87 -0.20 -21.79
CA GLN A 35 1.50 -0.63 -21.50
C GLN A 35 1.49 -1.77 -20.49
N VAL A 36 0.57 -1.71 -19.53
CA VAL A 36 0.30 -2.82 -18.63
C VAL A 36 -0.23 -3.99 -19.46
N SER A 37 0.39 -5.15 -19.35
CA SER A 37 0.02 -6.37 -20.08
C SER A 37 -0.58 -7.45 -19.20
N GLY A 38 -0.42 -7.36 -17.88
CA GLY A 38 -0.99 -8.34 -16.95
C GLY A 38 -0.64 -8.10 -15.49
N PHE A 39 -1.40 -8.77 -14.65
CA PHE A 39 -1.21 -8.84 -13.20
C PHE A 39 -1.05 -10.30 -12.78
N ILE A 40 -0.22 -10.58 -11.80
CA ILE A 40 0.00 -11.92 -11.24
C ILE A 40 -0.02 -11.87 -9.70
N ASP A 41 0.07 -13.03 -9.10
CA ASP A 41 0.14 -13.23 -7.65
C ASP A 41 -1.08 -12.70 -6.89
N PHE A 42 -2.23 -13.28 -7.20
CA PHE A 42 -3.51 -13.02 -6.53
C PHE A 42 -3.66 -13.78 -5.21
N PHE A 43 -2.58 -14.28 -4.61
CA PHE A 43 -2.64 -15.08 -3.38
C PHE A 43 -3.26 -14.32 -2.20
N PHE A 44 -3.02 -13.01 -2.11
CA PHE A 44 -3.57 -12.15 -1.07
C PHE A 44 -4.90 -11.47 -1.44
N SER A 45 -5.43 -11.75 -2.63
CA SER A 45 -6.69 -11.15 -3.08
C SER A 45 -7.84 -11.48 -2.13
N CYS A 46 -8.60 -10.46 -1.80
CA CYS A 46 -9.70 -10.58 -0.86
C CYS A 46 -10.79 -9.53 -1.15
N THR A 47 -11.91 -9.64 -0.42
CA THR A 47 -12.94 -8.60 -0.43
C THR A 47 -12.65 -7.61 0.70
N ASP A 48 -12.18 -6.42 0.35
CA ASP A 48 -11.88 -5.34 1.29
C ASP A 48 -12.07 -3.98 0.63
N THR A 49 -11.72 -2.87 1.32
CA THR A 49 -11.89 -1.53 0.78
C THR A 49 -10.86 -1.22 -0.31
N ILE A 50 -11.31 -0.51 -1.35
CA ILE A 50 -10.46 -0.06 -2.46
C ILE A 50 -9.28 0.80 -2.00
N ILE A 51 -9.45 1.58 -0.93
CA ILE A 51 -8.37 2.44 -0.42
C ILE A 51 -7.23 1.66 0.22
N TYR A 52 -7.46 0.40 0.64
CA TYR A 52 -6.37 -0.46 1.08
C TYR A 52 -5.49 -0.91 -0.09
N ASP A 53 -6.09 -1.25 -1.23
CA ASP A 53 -5.35 -1.59 -2.45
C ASP A 53 -4.58 -0.38 -2.99
N LEU A 54 -5.24 0.77 -3.02
CA LEU A 54 -4.61 2.04 -3.40
C LEU A 54 -3.43 2.39 -2.46
N ALA A 55 -3.59 2.23 -1.15
CA ALA A 55 -2.54 2.48 -0.17
C ALA A 55 -1.34 1.54 -0.34
N THR A 56 -1.60 0.25 -0.64
CA THR A 56 -0.56 -0.73 -0.93
C THR A 56 0.21 -0.35 -2.19
N PHE A 57 -0.49 0.03 -3.25
CA PHE A 57 0.10 0.51 -4.49
C PHE A 57 0.97 1.75 -4.25
N VAL A 58 0.45 2.75 -3.55
CA VAL A 58 1.19 3.99 -3.24
C VAL A 58 2.49 3.70 -2.48
N ASN A 59 2.43 2.87 -1.45
CA ASN A 59 3.61 2.50 -0.66
C ASN A 59 4.66 1.72 -1.47
N ALA A 60 4.23 0.89 -2.43
CA ALA A 60 5.12 0.08 -3.25
C ALA A 60 5.75 0.84 -4.44
N TRP A 61 5.08 1.88 -4.94
CA TRP A 61 5.45 2.51 -6.22
C TRP A 61 6.06 3.91 -6.07
N PHE A 62 5.63 4.69 -5.06
CA PHE A 62 6.01 6.09 -4.96
C PHE A 62 7.05 6.37 -3.87
N PHE A 63 7.78 5.32 -3.45
CA PHE A 63 8.96 5.46 -2.62
C PHE A 63 10.18 4.85 -3.33
N SER A 64 11.32 5.54 -3.24
CA SER A 64 12.62 5.08 -3.70
C SER A 64 13.68 5.55 -2.73
N GLU A 65 14.56 4.68 -2.27
CA GLU A 65 15.62 4.99 -1.29
C GLU A 65 15.07 5.73 -0.06
N ASN A 66 13.94 5.30 0.45
CA ASN A 66 13.20 5.90 1.57
C ASN A 66 12.70 7.34 1.33
N LYS A 67 12.66 7.81 0.08
CA LYS A 67 12.15 9.12 -0.29
C LYS A 67 10.82 8.97 -1.05
N PHE A 68 9.86 9.80 -0.70
CA PHE A 68 8.60 9.90 -1.42
C PHE A 68 8.78 10.65 -2.74
N ILE A 69 8.25 10.11 -3.83
CA ILE A 69 8.33 10.68 -5.18
C ILE A 69 6.98 11.35 -5.50
N GLU A 70 6.83 12.57 -5.03
CA GLU A 70 5.57 13.33 -5.10
C GLU A 70 5.07 13.52 -6.54
N GLU A 71 5.96 13.85 -7.48
CA GLU A 71 5.58 14.07 -8.89
C GLU A 71 4.89 12.86 -9.50
N ASN A 72 5.43 11.66 -9.24
CA ASN A 72 4.85 10.41 -9.75
C ASN A 72 3.51 10.12 -9.09
N TYR A 73 3.39 10.34 -7.79
CA TYR A 73 2.16 10.18 -7.03
C TYR A 73 1.06 11.11 -7.56
N VAL A 74 1.34 12.39 -7.73
CA VAL A 74 0.38 13.40 -8.24
C VAL A 74 -0.06 13.04 -9.67
N SER A 75 0.89 12.64 -10.52
CA SER A 75 0.57 12.20 -11.89
C SER A 75 -0.34 10.98 -11.91
N PHE A 76 -0.04 9.97 -11.10
CA PHE A 76 -0.87 8.78 -10.95
C PHE A 76 -2.28 9.14 -10.45
N LEU A 77 -2.40 9.93 -9.39
CA LEU A 77 -3.69 10.31 -8.81
C LEU A 77 -4.58 11.05 -9.81
N ARG A 78 -4.01 11.87 -10.69
CA ARG A 78 -4.77 12.54 -11.74
C ARG A 78 -5.50 11.52 -12.62
N SER A 79 -4.78 10.52 -13.13
CA SER A 79 -5.37 9.46 -13.95
C SER A 79 -6.30 8.53 -13.16
N TYR A 80 -5.95 8.25 -11.90
CA TYR A 80 -6.78 7.41 -11.04
C TYR A 80 -8.17 8.02 -10.80
N LYS A 81 -8.24 9.34 -10.55
CA LYS A 81 -9.49 10.08 -10.34
C LYS A 81 -10.39 10.11 -11.59
N GLU A 82 -9.82 10.00 -12.79
CA GLU A 82 -10.60 9.90 -14.05
C GLU A 82 -11.34 8.56 -14.17
N SER A 83 -10.83 7.52 -13.50
CA SER A 83 -11.36 6.16 -13.58
C SER A 83 -12.19 5.74 -12.36
N ILE A 84 -11.86 6.26 -11.19
CA ILE A 84 -12.45 5.84 -9.92
C ILE A 84 -12.75 7.06 -9.05
N GLU A 85 -14.02 7.20 -8.67
CA GLU A 85 -14.45 8.18 -7.69
C GLU A 85 -14.42 7.56 -6.29
N LEU A 86 -13.63 8.16 -5.39
CA LEU A 86 -13.58 7.81 -3.98
C LEU A 86 -14.63 8.61 -3.21
N THR A 87 -15.31 7.95 -2.27
CA THR A 87 -16.26 8.62 -1.38
C THR A 87 -15.53 9.55 -0.39
N PRO A 88 -16.23 10.53 0.22
CA PRO A 88 -15.63 11.37 1.26
C PRO A 88 -15.05 10.55 2.43
N GLU A 89 -15.72 9.46 2.81
CA GLU A 89 -15.28 8.56 3.86
C GLU A 89 -13.98 7.81 3.45
N GLU A 90 -13.91 7.35 2.21
CA GLU A 90 -12.70 6.72 1.67
C GLU A 90 -11.53 7.70 1.68
N LYS A 91 -11.73 8.94 1.22
CA LYS A 91 -10.69 9.99 1.22
C LYS A 91 -10.22 10.31 2.63
N SER A 92 -11.13 10.51 3.59
CA SER A 92 -10.80 10.86 4.97
C SER A 92 -10.04 9.74 5.71
N ASN A 93 -10.21 8.49 5.30
CA ASN A 93 -9.54 7.34 5.88
C ASN A 93 -8.27 6.90 5.13
N PHE A 94 -7.93 7.55 4.03
CA PHE A 94 -6.82 7.11 3.18
C PHE A 94 -5.47 7.10 3.92
N ASN A 95 -5.16 8.14 4.69
CA ASN A 95 -3.91 8.21 5.45
C ASN A 95 -3.83 7.13 6.54
N PHE A 96 -4.95 6.70 7.10
CA PHE A 96 -5.02 5.54 7.98
C PHE A 96 -4.58 4.26 7.24
N TYR A 97 -5.12 4.01 6.04
CA TYR A 97 -4.78 2.80 5.26
C TYR A 97 -3.36 2.81 4.71
N LEU A 98 -2.77 3.97 4.42
CA LEU A 98 -1.34 4.08 4.09
C LEU A 98 -0.47 3.56 5.25
N LYS A 99 -0.80 3.92 6.49
CA LYS A 99 -0.11 3.41 7.69
C LYS A 99 -0.35 1.92 7.91
N VAL A 100 -1.59 1.45 7.77
CA VAL A 100 -1.96 0.03 7.91
C VAL A 100 -1.20 -0.82 6.91
N SER A 101 -1.18 -0.44 5.64
CA SER A 101 -0.43 -1.15 4.60
C SER A 101 1.06 -1.17 4.91
N ALA A 102 1.65 -0.04 5.31
CA ALA A 102 3.07 0.02 5.64
C ALA A 102 3.43 -0.90 6.82
N ILE A 103 2.64 -0.91 7.90
CA ILE A 103 2.85 -1.80 9.05
C ILE A 103 2.67 -3.27 8.67
N ARG A 104 1.66 -3.61 7.85
CA ARG A 104 1.48 -4.99 7.39
C ARG A 104 2.76 -5.51 6.70
N PHE A 105 3.28 -4.79 5.72
CA PHE A 105 4.47 -5.23 4.98
C PHE A 105 5.75 -5.20 5.83
N PHE A 106 5.88 -4.27 6.75
CA PHE A 106 6.94 -4.28 7.74
C PHE A 106 6.92 -5.58 8.56
N LEU A 107 5.76 -5.94 9.12
CA LEU A 107 5.60 -7.14 9.95
C LEU A 107 5.77 -8.43 9.14
N THR A 108 5.24 -8.50 7.94
CA THR A 108 5.41 -9.66 7.04
C THR A 108 6.88 -9.90 6.74
N ARG A 109 7.64 -8.85 6.38
CA ARG A 109 9.08 -8.98 6.11
C ARG A 109 9.90 -9.36 7.33
N ILE A 110 9.51 -8.90 8.54
CA ILE A 110 10.14 -9.35 9.80
C ILE A 110 9.85 -10.83 10.03
N TYR A 111 8.62 -11.26 9.79
CA TYR A 111 8.24 -12.68 9.91
C TYR A 111 9.08 -13.53 8.97
N ASP A 112 9.18 -13.18 7.69
CA ASP A 112 9.96 -13.91 6.69
C ASP A 112 11.44 -14.02 7.05
N LEU A 113 12.04 -12.96 7.62
CA LEU A 113 13.42 -12.97 8.10
C LEU A 113 13.65 -13.93 9.27
N ASN A 114 12.67 -14.08 10.17
CA ASN A 114 12.83 -14.88 11.38
C ASN A 114 12.52 -16.37 11.17
N PHE A 115 11.64 -16.69 10.23
CA PHE A 115 11.16 -18.05 10.03
C PHE A 115 11.77 -18.76 8.82
N ASN A 116 12.84 -18.19 8.22
CA ASN A 116 13.65 -18.80 7.15
C ASN A 116 12.80 -19.70 6.24
N LEU A 117 12.03 -19.10 5.36
CA LEU A 117 11.41 -19.86 4.29
C LEU A 117 12.55 -20.43 3.45
N GLU A 118 12.72 -21.77 3.45
CA GLU A 118 13.72 -22.46 2.63
C GLU A 118 13.47 -22.13 1.16
N GLY A 119 14.44 -21.52 0.50
CA GLY A 119 14.41 -21.19 -0.92
C GLY A 119 15.27 -19.98 -1.24
N ASP A 120 15.59 -19.80 -2.52
CA ASP A 120 16.35 -18.65 -3.07
C ASP A 120 15.54 -17.32 -3.05
N VAL A 121 14.68 -17.11 -2.07
CA VAL A 121 13.90 -15.88 -1.93
C VAL A 121 14.79 -14.78 -1.35
N LYS A 122 15.09 -13.78 -2.16
CA LYS A 122 15.83 -12.60 -1.71
C LYS A 122 15.02 -11.84 -0.66
N HIS A 123 15.46 -11.90 0.60
CA HIS A 123 14.81 -11.18 1.69
C HIS A 123 14.79 -9.68 1.43
N LYS A 124 13.61 -9.09 1.40
CA LYS A 124 13.42 -7.64 1.28
C LYS A 124 13.64 -6.99 2.66
N ASN A 125 14.32 -5.84 2.69
CA ASN A 125 14.60 -5.14 3.95
C ASN A 125 13.28 -4.65 4.62
N PRO A 126 12.96 -5.09 5.84
CA PRO A 126 11.74 -4.63 6.53
C PRO A 126 11.79 -3.15 6.89
N LEU A 127 12.98 -2.59 7.16
CA LEU A 127 13.11 -1.19 7.58
C LEU A 127 12.61 -0.20 6.51
N GLU A 128 12.58 -0.58 5.23
CA GLU A 128 11.99 0.23 4.17
C GLU A 128 10.54 0.60 4.50
N PHE A 129 9.71 -0.38 4.83
CA PHE A 129 8.31 -0.14 5.17
C PHE A 129 8.11 0.53 6.52
N PHE A 130 9.04 0.37 7.43
CA PHE A 130 9.03 1.13 8.68
C PHE A 130 9.30 2.62 8.46
N GLU A 131 10.21 2.98 7.55
CA GLU A 131 10.45 4.38 7.18
C GLU A 131 9.24 4.98 6.43
N ILE A 132 8.57 4.20 5.55
CA ILE A 132 7.32 4.60 4.91
C ILE A 132 6.22 4.86 5.94
N PHE A 133 6.09 3.99 6.94
CA PHE A 133 5.16 4.22 8.05
C PHE A 133 5.45 5.54 8.78
N LYS A 134 6.69 5.79 9.17
CA LYS A 134 7.10 7.05 9.83
C LYS A 134 6.86 8.28 8.96
N PHE A 135 7.00 8.15 7.64
CA PHE A 135 6.65 9.21 6.71
C PHE A 135 5.16 9.56 6.81
N HIS A 136 4.27 8.56 6.81
CA HIS A 136 2.82 8.77 6.92
C HIS A 136 2.35 9.22 8.31
N GLU A 137 3.16 9.06 9.35
CA GLU A 137 2.88 9.68 10.65
C GLU A 137 3.06 11.20 10.63
N LYS A 138 3.94 11.70 9.76
CA LYS A 138 4.29 13.13 9.66
C LYS A 138 3.63 13.86 8.51
N ASN A 139 3.15 13.13 7.50
CA ASN A 139 2.63 13.67 6.26
C ASN A 139 1.25 13.09 5.98
N ASN A 140 0.33 13.95 5.57
CA ASN A 140 -1.02 13.53 5.18
C ASN A 140 -1.16 13.63 3.66
N LEU A 141 -1.33 12.48 2.99
CA LEU A 141 -1.48 12.43 1.53
C LEU A 141 -2.94 12.51 1.07
N GLN A 142 -3.92 12.52 1.99
CA GLN A 142 -5.34 12.64 1.64
C GLN A 142 -5.68 13.97 0.95
N ASP A 143 -4.91 15.03 1.22
CA ASP A 143 -5.14 16.36 0.66
C ASP A 143 -4.95 16.40 -0.87
N PHE A 144 -4.32 15.39 -1.43
CA PHE A 144 -4.16 15.20 -2.88
C PHE A 144 -5.35 14.44 -3.53
N LEU A 145 -6.21 13.78 -2.72
CA LEU A 145 -7.40 13.03 -3.17
C LEU A 145 -8.61 13.98 -3.28
#